data_58ccdc27cc09e9e40148f4205482c4d6
#
_entry.id   58ccdc27cc09e9e40148f4205482c4d6
#
_cell.length_a   1.000
_cell.length_b   1.000
_cell.length_c   1.000
_cell.angle_alpha   90.00
_cell.angle_beta   90.00
_cell.angle_gamma   90.00
#
_symmetry.space_group_name_H-M   'P 1'
#
loop_
_entity.id
_entity.type
_entity.pdbx_description
1 polymer ?
#
loop_
_entity_poly.entity_id
_entity_poly.type
_entity_poly.pdbx_seq_one_letter_code
_entity_poly.pdbx_strand_id
1 'polypeptide(L)'
;MDEDKDIQEKSVEEIAREQEATKLSAYIYNKFFDCETARRSDEDRWLEAYHNYRGKYYKDVKFRDHEKSRVFVKVTKTKVLAAYGQITDVLFSANKFPISVEETRIPEGIATFAHLNPLKEQLGDGLQQPAPNMEADATNETPAPTPDIAPLGFEGDGNTLEPGSTFQDVEEKFLSSLSKEYEGAELEEGPAPLPEMPQIKPAQIAARRMERLMHDEIEESHGGTELRNSIFESVLLGTGIIKGPFTFNKTLHSYDRGENGERIYNPKTVKVPKLEYVSLWDFYPDPNARDIEECEFTIQRHKFNRNQLRNLLNRPFFNKKAILETLQDGPNYQERSYESSLDAGDNDSDYSSSSRFEVLEYWGIVDKTTLEESGMIIPDEFTEEDELQINAWVTNNRVLRMVVNPFKPYRIPYHAFPYEKNPYSFFGIGVPENMADAQAIMNGHARMAIDNLALSGSLVFDIDESALVAGQSMD
;
A
#
# COMPACT_ATOMS: atom_id res chain seq x y z
N MET A 1 11.69 -47.92 -28.60
CA MET A 1 12.56 -47.35 -29.65
C MET A 1 11.73 -46.41 -30.51
N ASP A 2 11.08 -45.43 -29.89
CA ASP A 2 10.34 -44.35 -30.59
C ASP A 2 9.93 -43.19 -29.62
N GLU A 3 10.76 -42.92 -28.59
CA GLU A 3 10.54 -41.82 -27.63
C GLU A 3 11.45 -40.60 -27.87
N ASP A 4 12.20 -40.56 -28.98
CA ASP A 4 13.21 -39.50 -29.21
C ASP A 4 12.87 -38.50 -30.34
N LYS A 5 11.60 -38.25 -30.64
CA LYS A 5 11.24 -37.34 -31.74
C LYS A 5 10.33 -36.17 -31.40
N ASP A 6 10.28 -35.70 -30.19
CA ASP A 6 9.56 -34.46 -29.85
C ASP A 6 10.50 -33.36 -29.33
N ILE A 7 11.70 -33.27 -29.84
CA ILE A 7 12.42 -32.00 -29.87
C ILE A 7 11.82 -31.25 -31.07
N GLN A 8 10.71 -30.55 -30.81
CA GLN A 8 10.18 -29.60 -31.77
C GLN A 8 11.30 -28.60 -32.08
N GLU A 9 11.78 -28.61 -33.30
CA GLU A 9 12.63 -27.54 -33.83
C GLU A 9 11.81 -26.26 -33.66
N LYS A 10 12.25 -25.39 -32.72
CA LYS A 10 11.67 -24.07 -32.56
C LYS A 10 11.68 -23.41 -33.93
N SER A 11 10.57 -22.83 -34.34
CA SER A 11 10.53 -22.10 -35.60
C SER A 11 11.54 -20.95 -35.56
N VAL A 12 12.10 -20.59 -36.69
CA VAL A 12 13.05 -19.47 -36.81
C VAL A 12 12.45 -18.18 -36.20
N GLU A 13 11.13 -18.01 -36.34
CA GLU A 13 10.40 -16.90 -35.76
C GLU A 13 10.31 -16.96 -34.22
N GLU A 14 10.19 -18.14 -33.63
CA GLU A 14 10.20 -18.29 -32.17
C GLU A 14 11.57 -18.00 -31.57
N ILE A 15 12.64 -18.46 -32.25
CA ILE A 15 14.03 -18.16 -31.85
C ILE A 15 14.31 -16.65 -31.95
N ALA A 16 13.84 -15.99 -33.02
CA ALA A 16 13.97 -14.54 -33.19
C ALA A 16 13.26 -13.80 -32.08
N ARG A 17 12.01 -14.15 -31.75
CA ARG A 17 11.24 -13.52 -30.66
C ARG A 17 11.87 -13.75 -29.29
N GLU A 18 12.46 -14.89 -29.03
CA GLU A 18 13.19 -15.16 -27.77
C GLU A 18 14.47 -14.33 -27.68
N GLN A 19 15.21 -14.16 -28.78
CA GLN A 19 16.39 -13.28 -28.85
C GLN A 19 16.01 -11.81 -28.68
N GLU A 20 14.91 -11.38 -29.26
CA GLU A 20 14.36 -10.04 -29.15
C GLU A 20 13.91 -9.72 -27.71
N ALA A 21 13.16 -10.61 -27.07
CA ALA A 21 12.77 -10.48 -25.67
C ALA A 21 13.98 -10.38 -24.71
N THR A 22 15.10 -11.01 -25.09
CA THR A 22 16.35 -10.93 -24.33
C THR A 22 16.97 -9.52 -24.33
N LYS A 23 16.78 -8.74 -25.41
CA LYS A 23 17.29 -7.36 -25.50
C LYS A 23 16.62 -6.44 -24.46
N LEU A 24 15.29 -6.47 -24.36
CA LEU A 24 14.55 -5.67 -23.37
C LEU A 24 14.92 -6.07 -21.94
N SER A 25 15.05 -7.37 -21.67
CA SER A 25 15.43 -7.81 -20.35
C SER A 25 16.84 -7.33 -20.01
N ALA A 26 17.79 -7.40 -20.93
CA ALA A 26 19.15 -6.88 -20.75
C ALA A 26 19.15 -5.36 -20.49
N TYR A 27 18.33 -4.59 -21.23
CA TYR A 27 18.15 -3.15 -21.00
C TYR A 27 17.69 -2.87 -19.57
N ILE A 28 16.64 -3.58 -19.11
CA ILE A 28 16.10 -3.39 -17.76
C ILE A 28 17.12 -3.80 -16.68
N TYR A 29 17.86 -4.89 -16.89
CA TYR A 29 18.92 -5.31 -15.95
C TYR A 29 20.09 -4.30 -15.90
N ASN A 30 20.46 -3.67 -17.01
CA ASN A 30 21.48 -2.62 -17.00
C ASN A 30 20.99 -1.41 -16.20
N LYS A 31 19.76 -0.94 -16.43
CA LYS A 31 19.15 0.15 -15.63
C LYS A 31 19.07 -0.21 -14.16
N PHE A 32 18.72 -1.46 -13.83
CA PHE A 32 18.70 -1.94 -12.45
C PHE A 32 20.10 -1.90 -11.80
N PHE A 33 21.13 -2.34 -12.50
CA PHE A 33 22.50 -2.31 -12.02
C PHE A 33 23.00 -0.88 -11.79
N ASP A 34 22.65 0.06 -12.67
CA ASP A 34 22.96 1.48 -12.49
C ASP A 34 22.30 2.03 -11.22
N CYS A 35 21.03 1.72 -10.99
CA CYS A 35 20.30 2.10 -9.77
C CYS A 35 20.92 1.45 -8.52
N GLU A 36 21.28 0.17 -8.58
CA GLU A 36 21.91 -0.55 -7.46
C GLU A 36 23.26 0.10 -7.10
N THR A 37 24.03 0.50 -8.11
CA THR A 37 25.32 1.15 -7.90
C THR A 37 25.18 2.55 -7.31
N ALA A 38 24.25 3.34 -7.84
CA ALA A 38 23.96 4.70 -7.35
C ALA A 38 23.45 4.71 -5.90
N ARG A 39 22.69 3.69 -5.50
CA ARG A 39 22.05 3.60 -4.20
C ARG A 39 22.92 3.09 -3.05
N ARG A 40 24.12 2.62 -3.32
CA ARG A 40 25.01 2.01 -2.29
C ARG A 40 25.26 2.91 -1.08
N SER A 41 25.45 4.20 -1.30
CA SER A 41 25.66 5.15 -0.20
C SER A 41 24.41 5.30 0.68
N ASP A 42 23.23 5.22 0.07
CA ASP A 42 21.97 5.26 0.79
C ASP A 42 21.70 3.96 1.56
N GLU A 43 22.06 2.82 1.00
CA GLU A 43 21.97 1.53 1.67
C GLU A 43 22.81 1.49 2.95
N ASP A 44 24.03 2.04 2.92
CA ASP A 44 24.88 2.15 4.11
C ASP A 44 24.26 3.07 5.17
N ARG A 45 23.68 4.22 4.79
CA ARG A 45 22.91 5.10 5.70
C ARG A 45 21.74 4.38 6.35
N TRP A 46 20.97 3.64 5.56
CA TRP A 46 19.81 2.88 6.06
C TRP A 46 20.23 1.75 7.00
N LEU A 47 21.31 1.06 6.71
CA LEU A 47 21.87 0.04 7.61
C LEU A 47 22.30 0.65 8.94
N GLU A 48 23.00 1.77 8.92
CA GLU A 48 23.38 2.47 10.14
C GLU A 48 22.14 2.92 10.94
N ALA A 49 21.14 3.51 10.26
CA ALA A 49 19.87 3.90 10.86
C ALA A 49 19.17 2.71 11.52
N TYR A 50 19.11 1.57 10.83
CA TYR A 50 18.51 0.34 11.34
C TYR A 50 19.29 -0.23 12.55
N HIS A 51 20.61 -0.24 12.51
CA HIS A 51 21.44 -0.68 13.64
C HIS A 51 21.24 0.22 14.85
N ASN A 52 21.21 1.54 14.68
CA ASN A 52 20.91 2.50 15.74
C ASN A 52 19.52 2.27 16.36
N TYR A 53 18.52 1.97 15.54
CA TYR A 53 17.18 1.60 16.02
C TYR A 53 17.19 0.26 16.78
N ARG A 54 17.91 -0.76 16.26
CA ARG A 54 18.05 -2.07 16.95
C ARG A 54 18.84 -1.97 18.23
N GLY A 55 19.66 -0.95 18.42
CA GLY A 55 20.59 -0.79 19.51
C GLY A 55 21.80 -1.70 19.39
N LYS A 56 22.31 -1.83 18.18
CA LYS A 56 23.53 -2.57 17.84
C LYS A 56 24.55 -1.61 17.25
N TYR A 57 25.81 -1.82 17.58
CA TYR A 57 26.88 -1.07 16.96
C TYR A 57 27.09 -1.52 15.51
N TYR A 58 27.28 -0.56 14.62
CA TYR A 58 27.64 -0.84 13.24
C TYR A 58 29.06 -1.39 13.15
N LYS A 59 29.38 -2.15 12.10
CA LYS A 59 30.65 -2.87 11.95
C LYS A 59 31.90 -1.97 12.01
N ASP A 60 31.76 -0.70 11.67
CA ASP A 60 32.85 0.26 11.59
C ASP A 60 33.23 0.91 12.91
N VAL A 61 32.45 0.69 13.97
CA VAL A 61 32.73 1.25 15.30
C VAL A 61 33.93 0.55 15.92
N LYS A 62 35.06 1.25 16.00
CA LYS A 62 36.25 0.77 16.66
C LYS A 62 36.23 1.17 18.13
N PHE A 63 36.33 0.19 18.99
CA PHE A 63 36.49 0.40 20.45
C PHE A 63 37.95 0.49 20.80
N ARG A 64 38.31 1.34 21.79
CA ARG A 64 39.66 1.41 22.32
C ARG A 64 39.96 0.19 23.17
N ASP A 65 41.20 -0.21 23.27
CA ASP A 65 41.63 -1.43 23.99
C ASP A 65 41.23 -1.42 25.47
N HIS A 66 41.15 -0.24 26.07
CA HIS A 66 40.74 -0.06 27.48
C HIS A 66 39.22 0.05 27.67
N GLU A 67 38.42 0.20 26.62
CA GLU A 67 36.98 0.22 26.70
C GLU A 67 36.44 -1.21 26.79
N LYS A 68 35.94 -1.62 27.95
CA LYS A 68 35.37 -2.96 28.21
C LYS A 68 33.87 -3.01 28.02
N SER A 69 33.20 -1.90 28.32
CA SER A 69 31.73 -1.81 28.19
C SER A 69 31.30 -1.80 26.74
N ARG A 70 30.23 -2.55 26.44
CA ARG A 70 29.59 -2.61 25.09
C ARG A 70 28.13 -2.19 25.15
N VAL A 71 27.78 -1.42 26.19
CA VAL A 71 26.39 -0.97 26.39
C VAL A 71 25.99 -0.01 25.27
N PHE A 72 24.80 -0.22 24.72
CA PHE A 72 24.13 0.65 23.77
C PHE A 72 22.86 1.25 24.38
N VAL A 73 22.76 2.56 24.43
CA VAL A 73 21.60 3.27 24.97
C VAL A 73 20.58 3.48 23.85
N LYS A 74 19.43 2.82 23.91
CA LYS A 74 18.44 2.77 22.82
C LYS A 74 17.57 4.04 22.72
N VAL A 75 18.18 5.24 22.68
CA VAL A 75 17.45 6.51 22.58
C VAL A 75 16.78 6.64 21.22
N THR A 76 17.50 6.31 20.15
CA THR A 76 17.01 6.35 18.78
C THR A 76 15.73 5.55 18.62
N LYS A 77 15.68 4.32 19.18
CA LYS A 77 14.46 3.50 19.15
C LYS A 77 13.26 4.21 19.76
N THR A 78 13.46 4.82 20.93
CA THR A 78 12.38 5.54 21.64
C THR A 78 11.87 6.72 20.80
N LYS A 79 12.78 7.46 20.16
CA LYS A 79 12.42 8.62 19.34
C LYS A 79 11.72 8.24 18.02
N VAL A 80 12.18 7.18 17.35
CA VAL A 80 11.51 6.63 16.16
C VAL A 80 10.06 6.21 16.50
N LEU A 81 9.89 5.45 17.60
CA LEU A 81 8.56 5.01 18.01
C LEU A 81 7.66 6.19 18.45
N ALA A 82 8.23 7.21 19.07
CA ALA A 82 7.49 8.41 19.47
C ALA A 82 7.05 9.21 18.23
N ALA A 83 7.95 9.44 17.25
CA ALA A 83 7.62 10.15 16.02
C ALA A 83 6.57 9.38 15.20
N TYR A 84 6.75 8.06 15.05
CA TYR A 84 5.76 7.20 14.40
C TYR A 84 4.40 7.25 15.10
N GLY A 85 4.38 7.18 16.45
CA GLY A 85 3.13 7.27 17.22
C GLY A 85 2.42 8.60 17.04
N GLN A 86 3.17 9.71 17.03
CA GLN A 86 2.60 11.05 16.79
C GLN A 86 2.00 11.19 15.38
N ILE A 87 2.70 10.73 14.34
CA ILE A 87 2.21 10.79 12.98
C ILE A 87 0.96 9.93 12.82
N THR A 88 0.99 8.71 13.33
CA THR A 88 -0.16 7.79 13.25
C THR A 88 -1.35 8.30 14.07
N ASP A 89 -1.12 8.93 15.21
CA ASP A 89 -2.19 9.53 16.00
C ASP A 89 -2.85 10.69 15.25
N VAL A 90 -2.08 11.59 14.67
CA VAL A 90 -2.61 12.70 13.86
C VAL A 90 -3.40 12.21 12.65
N LEU A 91 -2.88 11.21 11.93
CA LEU A 91 -3.51 10.75 10.68
C LEU A 91 -4.72 9.84 10.92
N PHE A 92 -4.74 9.06 12.00
CA PHE A 92 -5.74 8.01 12.22
C PHE A 92 -6.55 8.17 13.52
N SER A 93 -6.43 9.32 14.23
CA SER A 93 -7.12 9.55 15.51
C SER A 93 -8.65 9.46 15.42
N ALA A 94 -9.22 9.80 14.26
CA ALA A 94 -10.66 9.78 14.04
C ALA A 94 -11.22 8.41 13.65
N ASN A 95 -10.46 7.33 13.71
CA ASN A 95 -10.78 6.00 13.18
C ASN A 95 -11.22 6.00 11.69
N LYS A 96 -10.90 7.07 10.97
CA LYS A 96 -11.15 7.20 9.54
C LYS A 96 -9.85 7.53 8.83
N PHE A 97 -9.75 7.04 7.60
CA PHE A 97 -8.65 7.41 6.74
C PHE A 97 -8.70 8.93 6.45
N PRO A 98 -7.59 9.67 6.47
CA PRO A 98 -7.58 11.12 6.34
C PRO A 98 -7.82 11.58 4.90
N ILE A 99 -8.98 11.23 4.35
CA ILE A 99 -9.45 11.63 3.02
C ILE A 99 -10.77 12.33 3.18
N SER A 100 -10.93 13.49 2.54
CA SER A 100 -12.19 14.19 2.38
C SER A 100 -12.40 14.55 0.92
N VAL A 101 -13.65 14.58 0.49
CA VAL A 101 -14.01 14.98 -0.87
C VAL A 101 -14.85 16.26 -0.79
N GLU A 102 -14.32 17.33 -1.40
CA GLU A 102 -15.01 18.61 -1.50
C GLU A 102 -15.74 18.74 -2.82
N GLU A 103 -16.83 19.52 -2.82
CA GLU A 103 -17.55 19.83 -4.05
C GLU A 103 -16.69 20.70 -4.99
N THR A 104 -16.62 20.33 -6.26
CA THR A 104 -15.96 21.15 -7.27
C THR A 104 -16.78 22.39 -7.52
N ARG A 105 -16.15 23.58 -7.49
CA ARG A 105 -16.81 24.84 -7.87
C ARG A 105 -17.15 24.79 -9.35
N ILE A 106 -18.45 24.94 -9.65
CA ILE A 106 -18.92 25.01 -11.02
C ILE A 106 -18.57 26.42 -11.53
N PRO A 107 -17.85 26.56 -12.67
CA PRO A 107 -17.58 27.85 -13.24
C PRO A 107 -18.88 28.62 -13.53
N GLU A 108 -18.88 29.95 -13.24
CA GLU A 108 -20.01 30.81 -13.55
C GLU A 108 -20.26 30.80 -15.07
N GLY A 109 -21.48 30.46 -15.49
CA GLY A 109 -21.87 30.38 -16.93
C GLY A 109 -22.09 28.97 -17.47
N ILE A 110 -21.74 27.92 -16.74
CA ILE A 110 -22.25 26.58 -17.05
C ILE A 110 -23.67 26.51 -16.52
N ALA A 111 -24.63 26.39 -17.43
CA ALA A 111 -26.06 26.23 -17.08
C ALA A 111 -26.20 25.17 -16.00
N THR A 112 -26.74 25.58 -14.88
CA THR A 112 -27.00 24.76 -13.71
C THR A 112 -27.49 23.39 -14.14
N PHE A 113 -26.91 22.35 -13.59
CA PHE A 113 -27.26 20.91 -13.77
C PHE A 113 -28.74 20.57 -13.48
N ALA A 114 -29.62 21.54 -13.56
CA ALA A 114 -31.08 21.33 -13.46
C ALA A 114 -31.58 20.31 -14.51
N HIS A 115 -30.89 20.17 -15.64
CA HIS A 115 -31.21 19.19 -16.68
C HIS A 115 -30.66 17.78 -16.43
N LEU A 116 -29.77 17.62 -15.44
CA LEU A 116 -29.17 16.34 -15.08
C LEU A 116 -29.73 15.75 -13.79
N ASN A 117 -30.91 16.22 -13.35
CA ASN A 117 -31.55 15.69 -12.16
C ASN A 117 -32.61 14.64 -12.59
N PRO A 118 -32.21 13.35 -12.84
CA PRO A 118 -33.15 12.32 -13.28
C PRO A 118 -34.25 12.04 -12.23
N LEU A 119 -34.01 12.46 -10.97
CA LEU A 119 -35.02 12.36 -9.91
C LEU A 119 -36.13 13.42 -10.00
N LYS A 120 -35.85 14.58 -10.59
CA LYS A 120 -36.85 15.62 -10.77
C LYS A 120 -37.77 15.34 -11.96
N GLU A 121 -37.25 14.71 -13.02
CA GLU A 121 -38.04 14.26 -14.16
C GLU A 121 -38.95 13.06 -13.79
N GLN A 122 -38.48 12.14 -12.96
CA GLN A 122 -39.27 11.02 -12.47
C GLN A 122 -40.34 11.43 -11.44
N LEU A 123 -40.13 12.50 -10.68
CA LEU A 123 -41.12 13.04 -9.72
C LEU A 123 -42.06 14.08 -10.36
N GLY A 124 -41.63 14.74 -11.47
CA GLY A 124 -42.42 15.79 -12.12
C GLY A 124 -43.49 15.26 -13.07
N ASP A 125 -43.26 14.15 -13.72
CA ASP A 125 -44.18 13.55 -14.69
C ASP A 125 -45.25 12.63 -14.02
N GLY A 126 -45.03 12.25 -12.77
CA GLY A 126 -46.00 11.40 -12.03
C GLY A 126 -47.24 12.10 -11.51
N LEU A 127 -47.29 13.45 -11.56
CA LEU A 127 -48.38 14.23 -10.93
C LEU A 127 -49.42 14.81 -11.93
N GLN A 128 -49.31 14.54 -13.24
CA GLN A 128 -50.23 15.07 -14.25
C GLN A 128 -50.64 14.06 -15.35
N GLN A 129 -50.94 12.84 -15.00
CA GLN A 129 -51.74 11.99 -15.91
C GLN A 129 -53.13 11.75 -15.32
N PRO A 130 -54.19 12.09 -16.07
CA PRO A 130 -55.53 11.68 -15.69
C PRO A 130 -55.66 10.16 -15.81
N ALA A 131 -56.24 9.55 -14.80
CA ALA A 131 -56.43 8.11 -14.70
C ALA A 131 -57.09 7.53 -15.99
N PRO A 132 -56.51 6.49 -16.62
CA PRO A 132 -57.24 5.73 -17.62
C PRO A 132 -58.28 4.88 -16.90
N ASN A 133 -59.55 5.01 -17.34
CA ASN A 133 -60.64 4.10 -16.97
C ASN A 133 -60.21 2.66 -17.33
N MET A 134 -60.04 1.83 -16.33
CA MET A 134 -59.95 0.38 -16.51
C MET A 134 -61.27 -0.22 -15.95
N GLU A 135 -62.02 -0.74 -16.89
CA GLU A 135 -63.10 -1.69 -16.60
C GLU A 135 -62.47 -2.95 -15.98
N ALA A 136 -63.18 -3.45 -15.01
CA ALA A 136 -62.82 -4.61 -14.22
C ALA A 136 -62.78 -5.88 -15.08
N ASP A 137 -61.68 -6.61 -15.01
CA ASP A 137 -61.69 -8.05 -15.26
C ASP A 137 -61.01 -8.78 -14.10
N ALA A 138 -61.81 -9.57 -13.42
CA ALA A 138 -61.43 -10.29 -12.22
C ALA A 138 -60.85 -11.65 -12.60
N THR A 139 -59.55 -11.83 -12.36
CA THR A 139 -59.00 -13.17 -12.17
C THR A 139 -57.99 -13.18 -11.02
N ASN A 140 -58.32 -14.05 -10.05
CA ASN A 140 -57.57 -14.38 -8.85
C ASN A 140 -56.13 -14.83 -9.16
N GLU A 141 -55.15 -14.11 -8.64
CA GLU A 141 -53.87 -14.73 -8.27
C GLU A 141 -53.40 -14.17 -6.93
N THR A 142 -53.19 -15.06 -6.01
CA THR A 142 -52.72 -14.87 -4.64
C THR A 142 -51.27 -14.38 -4.66
N PRO A 143 -50.89 -13.33 -3.93
CA PRO A 143 -49.47 -12.93 -3.82
C PRO A 143 -48.70 -13.88 -2.89
N ALA A 144 -47.51 -14.26 -3.35
CA ALA A 144 -46.55 -15.07 -2.61
C ALA A 144 -46.05 -14.34 -1.36
N PRO A 145 -45.73 -15.05 -0.28
CA PRO A 145 -45.31 -14.46 0.98
C PRO A 145 -43.89 -13.88 0.89
N THR A 146 -43.74 -12.65 1.36
CA THR A 146 -42.43 -11.99 1.59
C THR A 146 -41.66 -12.72 2.67
N PRO A 147 -40.32 -12.89 2.53
CA PRO A 147 -39.53 -13.53 3.56
C PRO A 147 -39.32 -12.62 4.78
N ASP A 148 -39.62 -13.16 5.97
CA ASP A 148 -39.31 -12.58 7.26
C ASP A 148 -37.82 -12.32 7.44
N ILE A 149 -37.43 -11.05 7.45
CA ILE A 149 -36.11 -10.63 7.93
C ILE A 149 -36.29 -10.31 9.42
N ALA A 150 -35.69 -11.14 10.27
CA ALA A 150 -35.61 -10.88 11.70
C ALA A 150 -34.79 -9.61 11.99
N PRO A 151 -35.25 -8.70 12.84
CA PRO A 151 -34.51 -7.50 13.18
C PRO A 151 -33.35 -7.83 14.13
N LEU A 152 -32.17 -7.35 13.77
CA LEU A 152 -31.01 -7.27 14.66
C LEU A 152 -31.38 -6.29 15.79
N GLY A 153 -31.39 -6.79 17.01
CA GLY A 153 -31.70 -6.01 18.20
C GLY A 153 -30.66 -4.93 18.46
N PHE A 154 -31.14 -3.70 18.54
CA PHE A 154 -30.41 -2.58 19.10
C PHE A 154 -31.07 -2.27 20.46
N GLU A 155 -30.36 -2.55 21.53
CA GLU A 155 -30.74 -2.11 22.88
C GLU A 155 -30.38 -0.63 23.05
N GLY A 156 -31.37 0.22 23.12
CA GLY A 156 -31.25 1.64 23.40
C GLY A 156 -32.63 2.28 23.64
N ASP A 157 -32.96 2.47 24.90
CA ASP A 157 -33.99 3.35 25.47
C ASP A 157 -35.34 3.54 24.76
N GLY A 158 -36.30 2.77 25.14
CA GLY A 158 -37.66 3.21 25.54
C GLY A 158 -38.58 3.81 24.48
N ASN A 159 -38.51 3.45 23.18
CA ASN A 159 -39.59 3.75 22.27
C ASN A 159 -39.83 2.56 21.32
N THR A 160 -40.62 1.61 21.79
CA THR A 160 -41.07 0.47 20.99
C THR A 160 -42.10 0.96 19.92
N LEU A 161 -41.66 0.89 18.67
CA LEU A 161 -42.54 1.03 17.52
C LEU A 161 -43.40 -0.24 17.37
N GLU A 162 -44.70 -0.10 17.31
CA GLU A 162 -45.62 -1.22 17.07
C GLU A 162 -45.41 -1.78 15.64
N PRO A 163 -45.48 -3.10 15.47
CA PRO A 163 -45.31 -3.72 14.15
C PRO A 163 -46.53 -3.43 13.26
N GLY A 164 -46.33 -2.60 12.23
CA GLY A 164 -47.35 -2.26 11.25
C GLY A 164 -47.39 -0.79 10.82
N SER A 165 -46.59 0.10 11.42
CA SER A 165 -46.54 1.51 11.03
C SER A 165 -45.83 1.71 9.69
N THR A 166 -46.51 2.40 8.77
CA THR A 166 -45.94 2.84 7.50
C THR A 166 -45.04 4.06 7.72
N PHE A 167 -44.14 4.34 6.78
CA PHE A 167 -43.20 5.47 6.83
C PHE A 167 -43.90 6.82 7.07
N GLN A 168 -45.18 6.94 6.61
CA GLN A 168 -46.01 8.11 6.82
C GLN A 168 -46.45 8.28 8.28
N ASP A 169 -46.72 7.18 9.01
CA ASP A 169 -47.10 7.23 10.44
C ASP A 169 -45.91 7.68 11.33
N VAL A 170 -44.68 7.42 10.89
CA VAL A 170 -43.45 7.86 11.60
C VAL A 170 -43.22 9.35 11.37
N GLU A 171 -43.53 9.86 10.18
CA GLU A 171 -43.38 11.27 9.81
C GLU A 171 -44.46 12.12 10.52
N GLU A 172 -45.68 11.62 10.59
CA GLU A 172 -46.79 12.28 11.33
C GLU A 172 -46.55 12.31 12.84
N LYS A 173 -46.01 11.24 13.42
CA LYS A 173 -45.62 11.21 14.85
C LYS A 173 -44.42 12.14 15.13
N PHE A 174 -43.48 12.23 14.23
CA PHE A 174 -42.35 13.15 14.38
C PHE A 174 -42.79 14.61 14.27
N LEU A 175 -43.66 14.93 13.32
CA LEU A 175 -44.24 16.27 13.17
C LEU A 175 -45.15 16.64 14.35
N SER A 176 -45.89 15.68 14.92
CA SER A 176 -46.74 15.91 16.11
C SER A 176 -45.94 16.03 17.40
N SER A 177 -44.76 15.45 17.50
CA SER A 177 -43.85 15.66 18.63
C SER A 177 -43.18 17.04 18.58
N LEU A 178 -42.85 17.53 17.40
CA LEU A 178 -42.33 18.89 17.20
C LEU A 178 -43.37 19.97 17.50
N SER A 179 -44.66 19.72 17.16
CA SER A 179 -45.71 20.69 17.45
C SER A 179 -46.05 20.80 18.95
N LYS A 180 -45.87 19.71 19.73
CA LYS A 180 -46.08 19.72 21.19
C LYS A 180 -44.96 20.45 21.97
N GLU A 181 -43.75 20.54 21.42
CA GLU A 181 -42.66 21.24 22.05
C GLU A 181 -42.73 22.77 21.86
N TYR A 182 -43.58 23.25 20.92
CA TYR A 182 -43.77 24.66 20.61
C TYR A 182 -45.06 25.28 21.16
N GLU A 183 -45.94 24.54 21.84
CA GLU A 183 -47.21 25.07 22.41
C GLU A 183 -47.03 25.90 23.71
N GLY A 184 -45.78 26.14 24.13
CA GLY A 184 -45.48 26.89 25.37
C GLY A 184 -44.82 28.26 25.20
N ALA A 185 -44.61 28.75 23.98
CA ALA A 185 -43.99 30.07 23.76
C ALA A 185 -45.03 31.10 23.29
N GLU A 186 -45.29 32.11 24.12
CA GLU A 186 -46.14 33.25 23.74
C GLU A 186 -45.49 33.93 22.50
N LEU A 187 -46.27 33.96 21.41
CA LEU A 187 -45.90 34.57 20.12
C LEU A 187 -46.02 36.08 20.21
N GLU A 188 -44.88 36.76 20.25
CA GLU A 188 -44.83 38.13 19.78
C GLU A 188 -44.98 38.15 18.25
N GLU A 189 -45.97 38.93 17.78
CA GLU A 189 -46.37 39.05 16.37
C GLU A 189 -45.27 39.62 15.48
N GLY A 190 -44.65 38.71 14.70
CA GLY A 190 -43.89 39.05 13.51
C GLY A 190 -43.58 37.73 12.77
N PRO A 191 -43.79 37.61 11.44
CA PRO A 191 -43.39 36.42 10.73
C PRO A 191 -41.89 36.28 10.77
N ALA A 192 -41.37 35.46 11.71
CA ALA A 192 -39.99 35.08 11.67
C ALA A 192 -39.74 34.37 10.31
N PRO A 193 -38.72 34.78 9.56
CA PRO A 193 -38.38 34.05 8.33
C PRO A 193 -38.12 32.59 8.71
N LEU A 194 -38.86 31.68 8.11
CA LEU A 194 -38.61 30.24 8.21
C LEU A 194 -37.13 30.02 7.97
N PRO A 195 -36.44 29.31 8.85
CA PRO A 195 -35.02 28.99 8.60
C PRO A 195 -34.96 28.34 7.23
N GLU A 196 -34.25 28.98 6.29
CA GLU A 196 -33.99 28.43 4.97
C GLU A 196 -33.34 27.06 5.21
N MET A 197 -34.09 26.00 4.92
CA MET A 197 -33.54 24.66 4.97
C MET A 197 -32.31 24.66 4.07
N PRO A 198 -31.14 24.27 4.57
CA PRO A 198 -29.93 24.32 3.78
C PRO A 198 -30.18 23.53 2.50
N GLN A 199 -30.24 24.23 1.37
CA GLN A 199 -30.35 23.58 0.07
C GLN A 199 -29.10 22.75 -0.15
N ILE A 200 -29.20 21.46 0.15
CA ILE A 200 -28.09 20.52 -0.06
C ILE A 200 -27.89 20.40 -1.57
N LYS A 201 -26.83 21.03 -2.06
CA LYS A 201 -26.50 20.99 -3.48
C LYS A 201 -26.23 19.54 -3.91
N PRO A 202 -26.71 19.11 -5.10
CA PRO A 202 -26.48 17.74 -5.58
C PRO A 202 -24.98 17.35 -5.61
N ALA A 203 -24.10 18.31 -5.88
CA ALA A 203 -22.63 18.14 -5.85
C ALA A 203 -22.11 17.75 -4.46
N GLN A 204 -22.69 18.32 -3.39
CA GLN A 204 -22.33 17.97 -2.00
C GLN A 204 -22.75 16.54 -1.65
N ILE A 205 -23.92 16.11 -2.12
CA ILE A 205 -24.38 14.73 -1.91
C ILE A 205 -23.45 13.76 -2.65
N ALA A 206 -23.07 14.08 -3.89
CA ALA A 206 -22.17 13.28 -4.69
C ALA A 206 -20.78 13.18 -4.02
N ALA A 207 -20.23 14.31 -3.55
CA ALA A 207 -18.94 14.35 -2.84
C ALA A 207 -18.98 13.47 -1.57
N ARG A 208 -20.03 13.59 -0.75
CA ARG A 208 -20.18 12.76 0.47
C ARG A 208 -20.34 11.25 0.16
N ARG A 209 -21.04 10.91 -0.93
CA ARG A 209 -21.16 9.51 -1.37
C ARG A 209 -19.81 8.96 -1.83
N MET A 210 -19.06 9.76 -2.60
CA MET A 210 -17.73 9.40 -3.07
C MET A 210 -16.75 9.22 -1.89
N GLU A 211 -16.78 10.14 -0.92
CA GLU A 211 -15.99 10.05 0.30
C GLU A 211 -16.25 8.73 1.05
N ARG A 212 -17.52 8.39 1.27
CA ARG A 212 -17.90 7.14 1.94
C ARG A 212 -17.40 5.92 1.16
N LEU A 213 -17.61 5.90 -0.16
CA LEU A 213 -17.16 4.79 -1.00
C LEU A 213 -15.63 4.63 -0.91
N MET A 214 -14.87 5.73 -0.98
CA MET A 214 -13.41 5.69 -0.86
C MET A 214 -12.97 5.17 0.52
N HIS A 215 -13.64 5.57 1.60
CA HIS A 215 -13.35 5.06 2.94
C HIS A 215 -13.60 3.56 3.03
N ASP A 216 -14.76 3.09 2.56
CA ASP A 216 -15.13 1.67 2.58
C ASP A 216 -14.13 0.83 1.77
N GLU A 217 -13.75 1.28 0.58
CA GLU A 217 -12.78 0.59 -0.28
C GLU A 217 -11.37 0.52 0.32
N ILE A 218 -10.90 1.61 0.96
CA ILE A 218 -9.60 1.65 1.62
C ILE A 218 -9.59 0.73 2.86
N GLU A 219 -10.70 0.69 3.61
CA GLU A 219 -10.85 -0.20 4.75
C GLU A 219 -10.87 -1.67 4.31
N GLU A 220 -11.66 -2.01 3.28
CA GLU A 220 -11.71 -3.37 2.72
C GLU A 220 -10.37 -3.86 2.17
N SER A 221 -9.57 -2.95 1.61
CA SER A 221 -8.24 -3.24 1.07
C SER A 221 -7.14 -3.30 2.13
N HIS A 222 -7.45 -3.05 3.40
CA HIS A 222 -6.47 -2.89 4.48
C HIS A 222 -5.44 -1.76 4.22
N GLY A 223 -5.82 -0.74 3.43
CA GLY A 223 -4.93 0.36 3.05
C GLY A 223 -4.36 1.13 4.24
N GLY A 224 -5.08 1.21 5.36
CA GLY A 224 -4.59 1.80 6.59
C GLY A 224 -3.38 1.07 7.19
N THR A 225 -3.29 -0.26 7.03
CA THR A 225 -2.14 -1.05 7.50
C THR A 225 -0.93 -0.82 6.60
N GLU A 226 -1.13 -0.85 5.28
CA GLU A 226 -0.07 -0.61 4.31
C GLU A 226 0.53 0.80 4.47
N LEU A 227 -0.33 1.81 4.72
CA LEU A 227 0.13 3.17 4.97
C LEU A 227 0.93 3.27 6.29
N ARG A 228 0.48 2.61 7.37
CA ARG A 228 1.23 2.58 8.63
C ARG A 228 2.62 1.96 8.47
N ASN A 229 2.74 0.89 7.69
CA ASN A 229 4.03 0.27 7.39
C ASN A 229 4.95 1.25 6.63
N SER A 230 4.41 1.93 5.64
CA SER A 230 5.15 2.91 4.85
C SER A 230 5.56 4.14 5.69
N ILE A 231 4.69 4.63 6.59
CA ILE A 231 5.03 5.71 7.53
C ILE A 231 6.14 5.26 8.49
N PHE A 232 6.08 4.04 9.00
CA PHE A 232 7.12 3.52 9.87
C PHE A 232 8.49 3.49 9.15
N GLU A 233 8.51 3.03 7.91
CA GLU A 233 9.73 3.02 7.10
C GLU A 233 10.23 4.43 6.78
N SER A 234 9.32 5.37 6.50
CA SER A 234 9.65 6.79 6.30
C SER A 234 10.34 7.39 7.54
N VAL A 235 9.80 7.15 8.73
CA VAL A 235 10.40 7.63 9.99
C VAL A 235 11.76 6.97 10.25
N LEU A 236 11.90 5.69 9.92
CA LEU A 236 13.11 4.90 10.20
C LEU A 236 14.22 5.15 9.18
N LEU A 237 13.90 5.08 7.88
CA LEU A 237 14.89 5.12 6.80
C LEU A 237 14.87 6.43 6.00
N GLY A 238 13.89 7.29 6.26
CA GLY A 238 13.77 8.60 5.63
C GLY A 238 12.75 8.71 4.51
N THR A 239 12.32 7.62 3.88
CA THR A 239 11.34 7.64 2.79
C THR A 239 10.39 6.47 2.91
N GLY A 240 9.10 6.74 2.76
CA GLY A 240 8.06 5.72 2.65
C GLY A 240 7.54 5.64 1.23
N ILE A 241 7.22 4.44 0.78
CA ILE A 241 6.74 4.19 -0.58
C ILE A 241 5.45 3.38 -0.54
N ILE A 242 4.48 3.85 -1.32
CA ILE A 242 3.20 3.18 -1.55
C ILE A 242 3.01 3.01 -3.04
N LYS A 243 2.52 1.84 -3.43
CA LYS A 243 2.15 1.51 -4.80
C LYS A 243 0.64 1.42 -4.94
N GLY A 244 0.09 1.97 -5.99
CA GLY A 244 -1.33 1.88 -6.32
C GLY A 244 -2.04 3.21 -6.46
N PRO A 245 -3.40 3.18 -6.48
CA PRO A 245 -4.25 1.99 -6.29
C PRO A 245 -4.31 1.07 -7.51
N PHE A 246 -4.34 -0.24 -7.28
CA PHE A 246 -4.59 -1.25 -8.30
C PHE A 246 -5.87 -2.02 -8.01
N THR A 247 -6.57 -2.48 -9.04
CA THR A 247 -7.72 -3.35 -8.85
C THR A 247 -7.28 -4.78 -8.54
N PHE A 248 -7.83 -5.33 -7.50
CA PHE A 248 -7.60 -6.71 -7.05
C PHE A 248 -8.91 -7.50 -7.08
N ASN A 249 -8.86 -8.74 -7.53
CA ASN A 249 -10.01 -9.64 -7.51
C ASN A 249 -10.09 -10.34 -6.16
N LYS A 250 -11.09 -9.97 -5.33
CA LYS A 250 -11.39 -10.62 -4.06
C LYS A 250 -12.50 -11.64 -4.29
N THR A 251 -12.26 -12.90 -3.96
CA THR A 251 -13.29 -13.94 -4.02
C THR A 251 -14.02 -14.00 -2.69
N LEU A 252 -15.30 -13.64 -2.70
CA LEU A 252 -16.20 -13.80 -1.56
C LEU A 252 -16.79 -15.21 -1.61
N HIS A 253 -16.50 -15.99 -0.57
CA HIS A 253 -17.07 -17.33 -0.43
C HIS A 253 -18.52 -17.23 0.04
N SER A 254 -19.48 -17.38 -0.87
CA SER A 254 -20.89 -17.38 -0.57
C SER A 254 -21.53 -18.75 -0.82
N TYR A 255 -22.57 -19.07 -0.08
CA TYR A 255 -23.36 -20.29 -0.22
C TYR A 255 -24.82 -19.88 -0.47
N ASP A 256 -25.33 -20.25 -1.63
CA ASP A 256 -26.73 -20.07 -1.97
C ASP A 256 -27.56 -21.28 -1.49
N ARG A 257 -28.85 -21.08 -1.20
CA ARG A 257 -29.77 -22.17 -0.91
C ARG A 257 -30.30 -22.75 -2.22
N GLY A 258 -30.03 -24.02 -2.48
CA GLY A 258 -30.67 -24.77 -3.56
C GLY A 258 -32.14 -25.08 -3.24
N GLU A 259 -32.88 -25.49 -4.27
CA GLU A 259 -34.33 -25.82 -4.17
C GLU A 259 -34.66 -26.88 -3.11
N ASN A 260 -33.74 -27.77 -2.79
CA ASN A 260 -33.87 -28.82 -1.79
C ASN A 260 -33.33 -28.44 -0.40
N GLY A 261 -32.97 -27.17 -0.17
CA GLY A 261 -32.38 -26.70 1.08
C GLY A 261 -30.89 -26.99 1.22
N GLU A 262 -30.25 -27.54 0.20
CA GLU A 262 -28.80 -27.79 0.15
C GLU A 262 -28.05 -26.46 0.01
N ARG A 263 -26.85 -26.38 0.63
CA ARG A 263 -25.96 -25.22 0.50
C ARG A 263 -25.07 -25.43 -0.73
N ILE A 264 -25.33 -24.67 -1.79
CA ILE A 264 -24.54 -24.69 -3.01
C ILE A 264 -23.47 -23.59 -2.89
N TYR A 265 -22.20 -23.98 -3.00
CA TYR A 265 -21.10 -23.04 -3.00
C TYR A 265 -21.10 -22.19 -4.27
N ASN A 266 -21.28 -20.87 -4.11
CA ASN A 266 -21.31 -19.92 -5.22
C ASN A 266 -20.35 -18.76 -4.92
N PRO A 267 -19.05 -18.87 -5.31
CA PRO A 267 -18.08 -17.81 -5.06
C PRO A 267 -18.37 -16.61 -5.94
N LYS A 268 -18.43 -15.43 -5.34
CA LYS A 268 -18.58 -14.16 -6.04
C LYS A 268 -17.23 -13.44 -6.08
N THR A 269 -16.79 -13.08 -7.28
CA THR A 269 -15.56 -12.29 -7.46
C THR A 269 -15.91 -10.82 -7.57
N VAL A 270 -15.39 -10.02 -6.64
CA VAL A 270 -15.53 -8.56 -6.59
C VAL A 270 -14.18 -7.93 -6.86
N LYS A 271 -14.17 -6.83 -7.63
CA LYS A 271 -12.95 -6.02 -7.84
C LYS A 271 -12.87 -4.97 -6.74
N VAL A 272 -11.77 -4.99 -6.01
CA VAL A 272 -11.50 -4.05 -4.91
C VAL A 272 -10.20 -3.32 -5.21
N PRO A 273 -10.10 -2.00 -4.99
CA PRO A 273 -8.82 -1.30 -5.09
C PRO A 273 -7.90 -1.76 -3.97
N LYS A 274 -6.62 -1.88 -4.25
CA LYS A 274 -5.59 -2.24 -3.29
C LYS A 274 -4.45 -1.25 -3.33
N LEU A 275 -4.04 -0.78 -2.15
CA LEU A 275 -2.77 -0.12 -1.92
C LEU A 275 -1.77 -1.17 -1.45
N GLU A 276 -0.51 -1.05 -1.83
CA GLU A 276 0.56 -1.96 -1.46
C GLU A 276 1.75 -1.16 -0.93
N TYR A 277 2.19 -1.48 0.28
CA TYR A 277 3.45 -1.00 0.81
C TYR A 277 4.62 -1.61 0.05
N VAL A 278 5.56 -0.78 -0.35
CA VAL A 278 6.79 -1.21 -1.02
C VAL A 278 7.96 -0.87 -0.12
N SER A 279 8.73 -1.88 0.24
CA SER A 279 9.93 -1.65 1.04
C SER A 279 10.96 -0.85 0.27
N LEU A 280 11.57 0.11 0.94
CA LEU A 280 12.63 0.96 0.38
C LEU A 280 13.80 0.13 -0.13
N TRP A 281 14.07 -1.01 0.50
CA TRP A 281 15.11 -1.96 0.09
C TRP A 281 14.87 -2.62 -1.26
N ASP A 282 13.61 -2.73 -1.67
CA ASP A 282 13.21 -3.37 -2.92
C ASP A 282 12.76 -2.37 -3.99
N PHE A 283 12.95 -1.06 -3.74
CA PHE A 283 12.57 0.01 -4.65
C PHE A 283 13.81 0.71 -5.24
N TYR A 284 13.83 0.86 -6.56
CA TYR A 284 14.95 1.40 -7.32
C TYR A 284 14.44 2.49 -8.27
N PRO A 285 14.43 3.76 -7.83
CA PRO A 285 14.06 4.89 -8.68
C PRO A 285 15.19 5.26 -9.64
N ASP A 286 14.88 6.11 -10.63
CA ASP A 286 15.88 6.72 -11.49
C ASP A 286 16.91 7.51 -10.65
N PRO A 287 18.21 7.23 -10.79
CA PRO A 287 19.26 7.91 -10.04
C PRO A 287 19.33 9.43 -10.25
N ASN A 288 18.80 9.94 -11.37
CA ASN A 288 18.83 11.37 -11.70
C ASN A 288 17.62 12.13 -11.16
N ALA A 289 16.56 11.44 -10.76
CA ALA A 289 15.31 12.03 -10.30
C ALA A 289 15.36 12.37 -8.80
N ARG A 290 14.64 13.41 -8.42
CA ARG A 290 14.48 13.86 -7.03
C ARG A 290 13.11 13.53 -6.45
N ASP A 291 12.13 13.36 -7.32
CA ASP A 291 10.75 13.00 -7.00
C ASP A 291 10.24 11.97 -8.00
N ILE A 292 9.16 11.26 -7.67
CA ILE A 292 8.54 10.25 -8.56
C ILE A 292 8.08 10.87 -9.89
N GLU A 293 7.66 12.12 -9.88
CA GLU A 293 7.18 12.84 -11.08
C GLU A 293 8.30 13.14 -12.06
N GLU A 294 9.55 13.26 -11.58
CA GLU A 294 10.74 13.46 -12.41
C GLU A 294 11.35 12.14 -12.91
N CYS A 295 10.91 10.99 -12.37
CA CYS A 295 11.46 9.69 -12.75
C CYS A 295 11.10 9.31 -14.19
N GLU A 296 12.08 9.05 -15.02
CA GLU A 296 11.87 8.41 -16.32
C GLU A 296 11.44 6.94 -16.13
N PHE A 297 11.94 6.30 -15.10
CA PHE A 297 11.60 4.93 -14.77
C PHE A 297 11.72 4.63 -13.28
N THR A 298 11.07 3.55 -12.86
CA THR A 298 11.22 2.95 -11.53
C THR A 298 11.25 1.44 -11.67
N ILE A 299 12.05 0.79 -10.82
CA ILE A 299 12.13 -0.67 -10.76
C ILE A 299 11.80 -1.13 -9.35
N GLN A 300 10.87 -2.07 -9.24
CA GLN A 300 10.59 -2.79 -8.01
C GLN A 300 11.10 -4.22 -8.12
N ARG A 301 11.88 -4.64 -7.12
CA ARG A 301 12.37 -6.00 -7.01
C ARG A 301 11.41 -6.86 -6.20
N HIS A 302 10.97 -7.96 -6.76
CA HIS A 302 10.12 -8.95 -6.09
C HIS A 302 10.89 -10.22 -5.79
N LYS A 303 10.69 -10.76 -4.60
CA LYS A 303 11.27 -12.03 -4.12
C LYS A 303 10.17 -13.08 -4.06
N PHE A 304 9.88 -13.74 -5.17
CA PHE A 304 8.82 -14.71 -5.25
C PHE A 304 9.26 -16.11 -4.84
N ASN A 305 8.36 -16.81 -4.16
CA ASN A 305 8.48 -18.25 -4.01
C ASN A 305 7.90 -18.95 -5.27
N ARG A 306 8.17 -20.26 -5.39
CA ARG A 306 7.72 -21.06 -6.55
C ARG A 306 6.19 -21.00 -6.78
N ASN A 307 5.40 -20.96 -5.70
CA ASN A 307 3.94 -20.90 -5.81
C ASN A 307 3.46 -19.52 -6.25
N GLN A 308 4.08 -18.44 -5.75
CA GLN A 308 3.76 -17.10 -6.16
C GLN A 308 4.06 -16.88 -7.65
N LEU A 309 5.22 -17.37 -8.12
CA LEU A 309 5.56 -17.30 -9.55
C LEU A 309 4.58 -18.12 -10.40
N ARG A 310 4.17 -19.31 -9.95
CA ARG A 310 3.15 -20.14 -10.62
C ARG A 310 1.79 -19.44 -10.68
N ASN A 311 1.41 -18.69 -9.65
CA ASN A 311 0.14 -17.96 -9.63
C ASN A 311 0.06 -16.86 -10.70
N LEU A 312 1.20 -16.39 -11.22
CA LEU A 312 1.23 -15.44 -12.34
C LEU A 312 0.70 -16.06 -13.63
N LEU A 313 0.72 -17.40 -13.79
CA LEU A 313 0.13 -18.10 -14.94
C LEU A 313 -1.37 -17.82 -15.11
N ASN A 314 -2.06 -17.53 -14.02
CA ASN A 314 -3.50 -17.27 -14.00
C ASN A 314 -3.83 -15.79 -14.26
N ARG A 315 -2.83 -14.92 -14.32
CA ARG A 315 -3.04 -13.49 -14.55
C ARG A 315 -3.03 -13.17 -16.05
N PRO A 316 -3.85 -12.23 -16.52
CA PRO A 316 -3.84 -11.78 -17.90
C PRO A 316 -2.52 -11.10 -18.26
N PHE A 317 -2.17 -11.14 -19.52
CA PHE A 317 -0.97 -10.51 -20.09
C PHE A 317 0.38 -11.04 -19.62
N PHE A 318 0.43 -12.16 -18.91
CA PHE A 318 1.67 -12.85 -18.57
C PHE A 318 2.00 -13.94 -19.57
N ASN A 319 3.27 -14.04 -19.96
CA ASN A 319 3.77 -15.08 -20.86
C ASN A 319 3.93 -16.40 -20.11
N LYS A 320 2.97 -17.30 -20.32
CA LYS A 320 2.93 -18.61 -19.64
C LYS A 320 4.16 -19.46 -19.93
N LYS A 321 4.67 -19.41 -21.18
CA LYS A 321 5.85 -20.17 -21.60
C LYS A 321 7.09 -19.72 -20.82
N ALA A 322 7.35 -18.41 -20.79
CA ALA A 322 8.47 -17.83 -20.07
C ALA A 322 8.44 -18.15 -18.56
N ILE A 323 7.25 -18.13 -17.94
CA ILE A 323 7.09 -18.48 -16.52
C ILE A 323 7.42 -19.97 -16.29
N LEU A 324 6.93 -20.87 -17.14
CA LEU A 324 7.20 -22.30 -17.00
C LEU A 324 8.69 -22.62 -17.18
N GLU A 325 9.34 -22.00 -18.15
CA GLU A 325 10.78 -22.13 -18.37
C GLU A 325 11.58 -21.60 -17.18
N THR A 326 11.20 -20.44 -16.62
CA THR A 326 11.81 -19.89 -15.40
C THR A 326 11.66 -20.84 -14.21
N LEU A 327 10.50 -21.49 -14.08
CA LEU A 327 10.27 -22.50 -13.04
C LEU A 327 11.11 -23.77 -13.23
N GLN A 328 11.48 -24.13 -14.49
CA GLN A 328 12.36 -25.24 -14.82
C GLN A 328 13.83 -24.91 -14.55
N ASP A 329 14.26 -23.70 -14.90
CA ASP A 329 15.65 -23.24 -14.66
C ASP A 329 15.99 -23.19 -13.16
N GLY A 330 14.97 -23.02 -12.30
CA GLY A 330 15.14 -22.93 -10.86
C GLY A 330 15.33 -21.52 -10.31
N PRO A 331 15.52 -21.42 -8.99
CA PRO A 331 15.70 -20.14 -8.28
C PRO A 331 16.94 -19.37 -8.78
N ASN A 332 16.79 -18.06 -8.93
CA ASN A 332 17.84 -17.16 -9.42
C ASN A 332 18.14 -16.00 -8.46
N TYR A 333 17.52 -16.01 -7.29
CA TYR A 333 17.70 -14.95 -6.33
C TYR A 333 19.14 -14.93 -5.78
N GLN A 334 19.75 -13.76 -5.80
CA GLN A 334 21.05 -13.50 -5.18
C GLN A 334 20.87 -12.56 -4.00
N GLU A 335 21.32 -12.99 -2.85
CA GLU A 335 21.30 -12.19 -1.63
C GLU A 335 22.25 -11.00 -1.75
N ARG A 336 21.77 -9.82 -1.39
CA ARG A 336 22.55 -8.60 -1.36
C ARG A 336 23.30 -8.47 -0.03
N SER A 337 24.43 -7.77 -0.04
CA SER A 337 25.29 -7.61 1.15
C SER A 337 24.57 -7.03 2.37
N TYR A 338 23.58 -6.17 2.16
CA TYR A 338 22.80 -5.58 3.24
C TYR A 338 21.79 -6.55 3.85
N GLU A 339 21.31 -7.55 3.12
CA GLU A 339 20.29 -8.49 3.59
C GLU A 339 20.79 -9.34 4.76
N SER A 340 22.00 -9.83 4.66
CA SER A 340 22.64 -10.55 5.77
C SER A 340 22.77 -9.70 7.03
N SER A 341 22.91 -8.38 6.87
CA SER A 341 22.98 -7.43 7.99
C SER A 341 21.60 -7.13 8.57
N LEU A 342 20.53 -7.19 7.78
CA LEU A 342 19.16 -7.04 8.23
C LEU A 342 18.68 -8.29 9.00
N ASP A 343 19.04 -9.47 8.51
CA ASP A 343 18.68 -10.77 9.11
C ASP A 343 19.50 -11.14 10.33
N ALA A 344 20.53 -10.40 10.69
CA ALA A 344 21.41 -10.67 11.85
C ALA A 344 20.66 -10.70 13.19
N GLY A 345 19.65 -11.54 13.27
CA GLY A 345 19.24 -12.26 14.45
C GLY A 345 20.28 -13.35 14.70
N ASP A 346 20.57 -13.66 15.96
CA ASP A 346 21.59 -14.59 16.48
C ASP A 346 21.54 -16.05 15.91
N ASN A 347 20.83 -16.27 14.84
CA ASN A 347 20.76 -17.55 14.13
C ASN A 347 21.49 -17.42 12.81
N ASP A 348 22.65 -18.02 12.76
CA ASP A 348 23.42 -18.44 11.59
C ASP A 348 22.59 -19.49 10.80
N SER A 349 21.30 -19.20 10.58
CA SER A 349 20.44 -20.07 9.81
C SER A 349 20.63 -19.71 8.35
N ASP A 350 21.39 -20.53 7.65
CA ASP A 350 21.43 -20.77 6.20
C ASP A 350 20.01 -21.05 5.61
N TYR A 351 18.95 -20.42 6.16
CA TYR A 351 17.62 -20.51 5.61
C TYR A 351 17.54 -19.71 4.32
N SER A 352 18.23 -20.21 3.37
CA SER A 352 17.95 -20.34 1.95
C SER A 352 17.08 -19.24 1.33
N SER A 353 17.68 -18.06 1.16
CA SER A 353 17.43 -17.18 0.02
C SER A 353 17.51 -17.97 -1.31
N SER A 354 18.24 -19.08 -1.33
CA SER A 354 18.46 -19.97 -2.47
C SER A 354 17.19 -20.58 -3.11
N SER A 355 16.02 -20.50 -2.47
CA SER A 355 14.75 -21.02 -3.03
C SER A 355 13.85 -19.95 -3.64
N ARG A 356 14.32 -18.71 -3.80
CA ARG A 356 13.55 -17.56 -4.28
C ARG A 356 13.87 -17.22 -5.73
N PHE A 357 12.87 -16.63 -6.39
CA PHE A 357 12.99 -16.09 -7.74
C PHE A 357 13.01 -14.57 -7.65
N GLU A 358 14.03 -13.95 -8.23
CA GLU A 358 14.12 -12.50 -8.38
C GLU A 358 13.36 -12.11 -9.64
N VAL A 359 12.37 -11.24 -9.48
CA VAL A 359 11.60 -10.66 -10.57
C VAL A 359 11.64 -9.15 -10.47
N LEU A 360 12.05 -8.50 -11.54
CA LEU A 360 12.09 -7.05 -11.64
C LEU A 360 10.83 -6.56 -12.34
N GLU A 361 10.12 -5.66 -11.68
CA GLU A 361 8.97 -4.95 -12.25
C GLU A 361 9.42 -3.54 -12.63
N TYR A 362 9.46 -3.27 -13.91
CA TYR A 362 9.86 -2.00 -14.50
C TYR A 362 8.61 -1.18 -14.88
N TRP A 363 8.61 0.09 -14.52
CA TRP A 363 7.68 1.10 -15.00
C TRP A 363 8.49 2.26 -15.53
N GLY A 364 8.32 2.62 -16.77
CA GLY A 364 9.08 3.74 -17.33
C GLY A 364 8.97 3.85 -18.83
N ILE A 365 9.72 4.81 -19.34
CA ILE A 365 9.81 5.14 -20.75
C ILE A 365 10.82 4.21 -21.43
N VAL A 366 10.48 3.73 -22.59
CA VAL A 366 11.37 2.95 -23.45
C VAL A 366 11.16 3.36 -24.90
N ASP A 367 12.25 3.47 -25.65
CA ASP A 367 12.20 3.77 -27.07
C ASP A 367 11.41 2.74 -27.85
N LYS A 368 10.61 3.21 -28.78
CA LYS A 368 9.77 2.38 -29.64
C LYS A 368 10.59 1.34 -30.40
N THR A 369 11.76 1.72 -30.91
CA THR A 369 12.68 0.81 -31.61
C THR A 369 13.09 -0.39 -30.75
N THR A 370 13.39 -0.16 -29.48
CA THR A 370 13.71 -1.22 -28.51
C THR A 370 12.53 -2.14 -28.23
N LEU A 371 11.31 -1.59 -28.23
CA LEU A 371 10.09 -2.35 -28.01
C LEU A 371 9.72 -3.21 -29.22
N GLU A 372 9.81 -2.66 -30.42
CA GLU A 372 9.59 -3.37 -31.68
C GLU A 372 10.61 -4.51 -31.86
N GLU A 373 11.88 -4.23 -31.58
CA GLU A 373 12.95 -5.23 -31.55
C GLU A 373 12.76 -6.32 -30.47
N SER A 374 11.95 -6.03 -29.45
CA SER A 374 11.60 -6.99 -28.38
C SER A 374 10.32 -7.78 -28.68
N GLY A 375 9.79 -7.66 -29.91
CA GLY A 375 8.61 -8.39 -30.35
C GLY A 375 7.29 -7.88 -29.76
N MET A 376 7.25 -6.65 -29.26
CA MET A 376 6.01 -6.02 -28.80
C MET A 376 5.18 -5.57 -29.98
N ILE A 377 3.92 -5.97 -30.00
CA ILE A 377 2.94 -5.41 -30.95
C ILE A 377 2.46 -4.09 -30.38
N ILE A 378 2.90 -2.99 -30.98
CA ILE A 378 2.49 -1.66 -30.59
C ILE A 378 1.10 -1.40 -31.20
N PRO A 379 0.09 -1.03 -30.39
CA PRO A 379 -1.22 -0.66 -30.90
C PRO A 379 -1.15 0.56 -31.84
N ASP A 380 -2.01 0.61 -32.86
CA ASP A 380 -2.05 1.67 -33.87
C ASP A 380 -2.21 3.08 -33.26
N GLU A 381 -2.81 3.18 -32.08
CA GLU A 381 -2.97 4.43 -31.32
C GLU A 381 -1.64 5.11 -30.96
N PHE A 382 -0.55 4.35 -30.85
CA PHE A 382 0.78 4.82 -30.44
C PHE A 382 1.80 4.85 -31.58
N THR A 383 1.33 4.75 -32.83
CA THR A 383 2.22 4.67 -34.00
C THR A 383 3.02 5.96 -34.22
N GLU A 384 2.49 7.10 -33.78
CA GLU A 384 3.14 8.41 -33.92
C GLU A 384 4.10 8.76 -32.78
N GLU A 385 4.10 7.99 -31.67
CA GLU A 385 4.98 8.22 -30.51
C GLU A 385 6.33 7.52 -30.73
N ASP A 386 7.44 8.22 -30.49
CA ASP A 386 8.80 7.65 -30.58
C ASP A 386 9.19 6.91 -29.29
N GLU A 387 8.58 7.27 -28.17
CA GLU A 387 8.83 6.72 -26.84
C GLU A 387 7.50 6.28 -26.21
N LEU A 388 7.50 5.13 -25.55
CA LEU A 388 6.32 4.59 -24.89
C LEU A 388 6.57 4.31 -23.40
N GLN A 389 5.61 4.66 -22.58
CA GLN A 389 5.60 4.22 -21.19
C GLN A 389 5.05 2.79 -21.08
N ILE A 390 5.85 1.91 -20.49
CA ILE A 390 5.51 0.50 -20.35
C ILE A 390 5.57 0.02 -18.91
N ASN A 391 4.87 -1.08 -18.68
CA ASN A 391 5.11 -1.96 -17.53
C ASN A 391 5.67 -3.29 -18.03
N ALA A 392 6.88 -3.61 -17.62
CA ALA A 392 7.54 -4.87 -17.95
C ALA A 392 7.94 -5.65 -16.69
N TRP A 393 7.78 -6.96 -16.73
CA TRP A 393 8.22 -7.87 -15.69
C TRP A 393 9.27 -8.80 -16.27
N VAL A 394 10.46 -8.81 -15.69
CA VAL A 394 11.59 -9.58 -16.22
C VAL A 394 12.24 -10.44 -15.14
N THR A 395 12.72 -11.62 -15.54
CA THR A 395 13.50 -12.52 -14.71
C THR A 395 14.37 -13.42 -15.59
N ASN A 396 15.56 -13.77 -15.18
CA ASN A 396 16.45 -14.68 -15.89
C ASN A 396 16.58 -14.37 -17.40
N ASN A 397 16.78 -13.11 -17.75
CA ASN A 397 16.83 -12.64 -19.14
C ASN A 397 15.56 -12.95 -19.96
N ARG A 398 14.43 -13.20 -19.31
CA ARG A 398 13.14 -13.43 -19.94
C ARG A 398 12.14 -12.37 -19.55
N VAL A 399 11.32 -11.96 -20.52
CA VAL A 399 10.20 -11.07 -20.28
C VAL A 399 8.98 -11.89 -19.92
N LEU A 400 8.52 -11.75 -18.68
CA LEU A 400 7.31 -12.42 -18.17
C LEU A 400 6.05 -11.68 -18.57
N ARG A 401 6.10 -10.34 -18.61
CA ARG A 401 5.00 -9.46 -18.98
C ARG A 401 5.55 -8.20 -19.64
N MET A 402 4.84 -7.70 -20.63
CA MET A 402 5.11 -6.42 -21.26
C MET A 402 3.80 -5.82 -21.74
N VAL A 403 3.45 -4.65 -21.24
CA VAL A 403 2.21 -3.94 -21.58
C VAL A 403 2.47 -2.45 -21.56
N VAL A 404 1.75 -1.71 -22.41
CA VAL A 404 1.74 -0.24 -22.35
C VAL A 404 1.09 0.20 -21.05
N ASN A 405 1.57 1.30 -20.48
CA ASN A 405 1.02 1.85 -19.25
C ASN A 405 -0.47 2.18 -19.41
N PRO A 406 -1.38 1.56 -18.62
CA PRO A 406 -2.81 1.77 -18.77
C PRO A 406 -3.31 3.10 -18.19
N PHE A 407 -2.49 3.84 -17.45
CA PHE A 407 -2.89 5.09 -16.81
C PHE A 407 -2.81 6.26 -17.81
N LYS A 408 -3.90 7.03 -17.95
CA LYS A 408 -3.94 8.27 -18.75
C LYS A 408 -4.42 9.41 -17.85
N PRO A 409 -3.67 10.53 -17.68
CA PRO A 409 -2.30 10.75 -18.18
C PRO A 409 -1.32 9.73 -17.61
N TYR A 410 -0.25 9.47 -18.34
CA TYR A 410 0.77 8.51 -17.93
C TYR A 410 1.34 8.86 -16.58
N ARG A 411 1.31 7.89 -15.66
CA ARG A 411 1.84 8.02 -14.31
C ARG A 411 2.53 6.72 -13.91
N ILE A 412 3.63 6.88 -13.22
CA ILE A 412 4.27 5.79 -12.49
C ILE A 412 3.43 5.55 -11.23
N PRO A 413 2.90 4.33 -10.98
CA PRO A 413 1.93 4.07 -9.92
C PRO A 413 2.58 3.90 -8.55
N TYR A 414 3.58 4.70 -8.24
CA TYR A 414 4.22 4.77 -6.94
C TYR A 414 4.10 6.18 -6.37
N HIS A 415 3.98 6.25 -5.06
CA HIS A 415 3.97 7.50 -4.31
C HIS A 415 5.04 7.41 -3.23
N ALA A 416 6.04 8.29 -3.32
CA ALA A 416 7.10 8.39 -2.34
C ALA A 416 6.85 9.63 -1.47
N PHE A 417 7.02 9.49 -0.17
CA PHE A 417 6.95 10.62 0.76
C PHE A 417 8.12 10.55 1.75
N PRO A 418 8.97 11.58 1.77
CA PRO A 418 10.08 11.64 2.70
C PRO A 418 9.59 12.07 4.10
N TYR A 419 10.26 11.57 5.16
CA TYR A 419 10.10 12.09 6.52
C TYR A 419 10.64 13.52 6.61
N GLU A 420 11.87 13.72 6.16
CA GLU A 420 12.47 15.03 5.96
C GLU A 420 13.00 15.09 4.53
N LYS A 421 12.57 16.11 3.76
CA LYS A 421 12.93 16.21 2.34
C LYS A 421 14.39 16.61 2.17
N ASN A 422 15.15 15.81 1.43
CA ASN A 422 16.45 16.22 0.92
C ASN A 422 16.26 16.86 -0.48
N PRO A 423 16.58 18.15 -0.66
CA PRO A 423 16.32 18.83 -1.92
C PRO A 423 17.14 18.31 -3.11
N TYR A 424 18.18 17.56 -2.87
CA TYR A 424 19.13 17.10 -3.89
C TYR A 424 19.17 15.59 -4.07
N SER A 425 18.34 14.85 -3.37
CA SER A 425 18.26 13.39 -3.44
C SER A 425 16.81 12.93 -3.47
N PHE A 426 16.57 11.83 -4.12
CA PHE A 426 15.27 11.14 -4.07
C PHE A 426 14.92 10.69 -2.66
N PHE A 427 15.92 10.19 -1.94
CA PHE A 427 15.72 9.65 -0.60
C PHE A 427 15.84 10.73 0.47
N GLY A 428 14.85 10.77 1.34
CA GLY A 428 14.80 11.68 2.48
C GLY A 428 15.70 11.25 3.63
N ILE A 429 15.63 12.01 4.72
CA ILE A 429 16.40 11.82 5.94
C ILE A 429 15.46 11.31 7.04
N GLY A 430 15.84 10.23 7.73
CA GLY A 430 15.06 9.63 8.81
C GLY A 430 15.45 10.15 10.20
N VAL A 431 14.64 9.79 11.20
CA VAL A 431 14.93 10.14 12.60
C VAL A 431 16.27 9.60 13.10
N PRO A 432 16.67 8.33 12.79
CA PRO A 432 17.94 7.81 13.26
C PRO A 432 19.15 8.56 12.70
N GLU A 433 19.10 9.01 11.46
CA GLU A 433 20.16 9.78 10.82
C GLU A 433 20.32 11.14 11.49
N ASN A 434 19.21 11.87 11.71
CA ASN A 434 19.22 13.15 12.44
C ASN A 434 19.71 13.04 13.89
N MET A 435 19.66 11.84 14.45
CA MET A 435 20.08 11.58 15.83
C MET A 435 21.45 10.89 15.93
N ALA A 436 22.11 10.57 14.83
CA ALA A 436 23.30 9.73 14.84
C ALA A 436 24.39 10.26 15.78
N ASP A 437 24.71 11.56 15.71
CA ASP A 437 25.73 12.19 16.57
C ASP A 437 25.31 12.18 18.05
N ALA A 438 24.06 12.52 18.33
CA ALA A 438 23.55 12.51 19.70
C ALA A 438 23.57 11.09 20.29
N GLN A 439 23.21 10.10 19.50
CA GLN A 439 23.27 8.68 19.88
C GLN A 439 24.72 8.24 20.16
N ALA A 440 25.66 8.64 19.32
CA ALA A 440 27.08 8.31 19.49
C ALA A 440 27.64 8.91 20.80
N ILE A 441 27.32 10.19 21.07
CA ILE A 441 27.72 10.88 22.30
C ILE A 441 27.13 10.17 23.54
N MET A 442 25.82 9.86 23.52
CA MET A 442 25.16 9.15 24.62
C MET A 442 25.76 7.78 24.89
N ASN A 443 26.06 7.02 23.84
CA ASN A 443 26.73 5.73 23.94
C ASN A 443 28.14 5.87 24.52
N GLY A 444 28.90 6.88 24.08
CA GLY A 444 30.23 7.16 24.58
C GLY A 444 30.24 7.46 26.08
N HIS A 445 29.36 8.36 26.53
CA HIS A 445 29.20 8.70 27.95
C HIS A 445 28.77 7.50 28.79
N ALA A 446 27.80 6.71 28.33
CA ALA A 446 27.33 5.54 29.05
C ALA A 446 28.43 4.49 29.24
N ARG A 447 29.21 4.23 28.17
CA ARG A 447 30.37 3.30 28.25
C ARG A 447 31.42 3.79 29.22
N MET A 448 31.84 5.07 29.11
CA MET A 448 32.82 5.66 30.02
C MET A 448 32.35 5.61 31.48
N ALA A 449 31.09 5.92 31.76
CA ALA A 449 30.52 5.86 33.09
C ALA A 449 30.56 4.44 33.66
N ILE A 450 30.22 3.44 32.87
CA ILE A 450 30.24 2.03 33.30
C ILE A 450 31.66 1.54 33.53
N ASP A 451 32.59 1.88 32.63
CA ASP A 451 33.99 1.49 32.77
C ASP A 451 34.64 2.16 33.99
N ASN A 452 34.32 3.44 34.27
CA ASN A 452 34.76 4.13 35.48
C ASN A 452 34.18 3.52 36.78
N LEU A 453 32.87 3.15 36.75
CA LEU A 453 32.25 2.47 37.88
C LEU A 453 32.89 1.10 38.13
N ALA A 454 33.17 0.36 37.07
CA ALA A 454 33.86 -0.94 37.19
C ALA A 454 35.28 -0.77 37.75
N LEU A 455 36.01 0.25 37.31
CA LEU A 455 37.34 0.54 37.81
C LEU A 455 37.33 1.00 39.29
N SER A 456 36.43 1.91 39.64
CA SER A 456 36.30 2.43 41.03
C SER A 456 35.76 1.40 42.01
N GLY A 457 34.95 0.44 41.55
CA GLY A 457 34.44 -0.68 42.35
C GLY A 457 35.43 -1.85 42.47
N SER A 458 36.49 -1.86 41.70
CA SER A 458 37.55 -2.87 41.76
C SER A 458 38.50 -2.53 42.93
N LEU A 459 38.79 -3.49 43.78
CA LEU A 459 39.81 -3.33 44.79
C LEU A 459 41.16 -3.28 44.11
N VAL A 460 41.82 -2.13 44.14
CA VAL A 460 43.20 -1.97 43.69
C VAL A 460 44.12 -2.05 44.90
N PHE A 461 44.97 -3.05 44.93
CA PHE A 461 45.98 -3.19 45.97
C PHE A 461 47.32 -2.71 45.37
N ASP A 462 47.95 -1.78 46.08
CA ASP A 462 49.34 -1.46 45.84
C ASP A 462 50.17 -2.36 46.74
N ILE A 463 50.95 -3.24 46.14
CA ILE A 463 51.75 -4.23 46.88
C ILE A 463 53.19 -3.94 46.59
N ASP A 464 53.94 -3.68 47.68
CA ASP A 464 55.38 -3.58 47.59
C ASP A 464 55.99 -4.97 47.33
N GLU A 465 56.49 -5.16 46.12
CA GLU A 465 57.10 -6.41 45.68
C GLU A 465 58.27 -6.83 46.56
N SER A 466 58.99 -5.87 47.17
CA SER A 466 60.08 -6.14 48.07
C SER A 466 59.65 -6.72 49.42
N ALA A 467 58.38 -6.60 49.75
CA ALA A 467 57.81 -7.16 50.99
C ALA A 467 57.23 -8.57 50.81
N LEU A 468 57.25 -9.12 49.60
CA LEU A 468 56.77 -10.48 49.32
C LEU A 468 57.76 -11.51 49.80
N VAL A 469 57.26 -12.52 50.56
CA VAL A 469 58.10 -13.64 50.99
C VAL A 469 58.41 -14.54 49.82
N ALA A 470 59.68 -14.98 49.69
CA ALA A 470 60.13 -15.83 48.60
C ALA A 470 59.27 -17.09 48.45
N GLY A 471 58.58 -17.22 47.31
CA GLY A 471 57.66 -18.32 47.00
C GLY A 471 56.20 -17.96 46.92
N GLN A 472 55.79 -16.72 47.20
CA GLN A 472 54.43 -16.22 46.93
C GLN A 472 54.36 -15.62 45.52
N SER A 473 53.46 -16.15 44.71
CA SER A 473 53.17 -15.59 43.38
C SER A 473 51.83 -14.81 43.46
N MET A 474 51.72 -13.72 42.72
CA MET A 474 50.54 -12.92 42.56
C MET A 474 49.74 -13.41 41.35
N ASP A 475 49.31 -14.66 41.33
CA ASP A 475 48.38 -15.17 40.30
C ASP A 475 46.93 -14.95 40.68
#